data_72931e04a3238677cde265128be5d185
#
_entry.id   72931e04a3238677cde265128be5d185
#
_cell.length_a   1.000
_cell.length_b   1.000
_cell.length_c   1.000
_cell.angle_alpha   90.00
_cell.angle_beta   90.00
_cell.angle_gamma   90.00
#
_symmetry.space_group_name_H-M   'P 1'
#
loop_
_entity.id
_entity.type
_entity.pdbx_description
1 polymer ?
#
loop_
_entity_poly.entity_id
_entity_poly.type
_entity_poly.pdbx_seq_one_letter_code
_entity_poly.pdbx_strand_id
1 'polypeptide(L)'
;MAKKPRINKALDRDLKSRVALEQAAVGTRQIFLAPSIGFAFIVVAGLITSIFIGWSSENLIIIAAAAIGAYMALNIGANDVANNVGPAVGANALTMVGALIIAAVFESAGALLAGGDVVGTISKGIIDPSYVSEPAVFIWAMFAALLSAAIWVNLATWIGAPVSTTHSVVGGVMGAGIAAAGMSAVNWPKICLLYTSPSPRDRG
;
A
#
# COMPACT_ATOMS: atom_id res chain seq x y z
N MET A 1 36.75 -16.33 -48.68
CA MET A 1 37.16 -15.41 -47.62
C MET A 1 36.08 -14.34 -47.47
N ALA A 2 35.24 -14.40 -46.45
CA ALA A 2 34.21 -13.40 -46.20
C ALA A 2 34.84 -12.15 -45.56
N LYS A 3 34.64 -10.98 -46.19
CA LYS A 3 35.15 -9.67 -45.74
C LYS A 3 34.47 -9.29 -44.45
N LYS A 4 35.20 -9.24 -43.31
CA LYS A 4 34.68 -8.74 -42.03
C LYS A 4 34.03 -7.38 -42.21
N PRO A 5 32.82 -7.13 -41.72
CA PRO A 5 32.17 -5.84 -41.82
C PRO A 5 33.03 -4.77 -41.13
N ARG A 6 33.28 -3.65 -41.84
CA ARG A 6 33.99 -2.48 -41.30
C ARG A 6 33.09 -1.88 -40.21
N ILE A 7 33.39 -2.14 -38.95
CA ILE A 7 32.74 -1.51 -37.82
C ILE A 7 33.13 -0.02 -37.87
N ASN A 8 32.13 0.83 -38.11
CA ASN A 8 32.32 2.27 -38.13
C ASN A 8 32.36 2.75 -36.67
N LYS A 9 33.56 2.78 -36.08
CA LYS A 9 33.78 3.11 -34.62
C LYS A 9 33.16 4.45 -34.21
N ALA A 10 33.02 5.40 -35.13
CA ALA A 10 32.39 6.68 -34.88
C ALA A 10 30.86 6.52 -34.72
N LEU A 11 30.23 5.75 -35.59
CA LEU A 11 28.78 5.46 -35.56
C LEU A 11 28.42 4.65 -34.31
N ASP A 12 29.23 3.64 -33.95
CA ASP A 12 29.01 2.84 -32.74
C ASP A 12 29.12 3.67 -31.47
N ARG A 13 30.04 4.65 -31.44
CA ARG A 13 30.17 5.56 -30.30
C ARG A 13 28.97 6.50 -30.19
N ASP A 14 28.50 7.01 -31.31
CA ASP A 14 27.33 7.92 -31.35
C ASP A 14 26.04 7.18 -30.98
N LEU A 15 25.85 5.95 -31.44
CA LEU A 15 24.74 5.09 -31.04
C LEU A 15 24.75 4.76 -29.55
N LYS A 16 25.91 4.40 -29.01
CA LYS A 16 26.06 4.15 -27.55
C LYS A 16 25.78 5.39 -26.72
N SER A 17 26.23 6.56 -27.16
CA SER A 17 25.95 7.83 -26.49
C SER A 17 24.45 8.17 -26.50
N ARG A 18 23.77 7.98 -27.64
CA ARG A 18 22.32 8.20 -27.76
C ARG A 18 21.52 7.25 -26.90
N VAL A 19 21.85 5.95 -26.92
CA VAL A 19 21.21 4.94 -26.09
C VAL A 19 21.40 5.24 -24.59
N ALA A 20 22.61 5.67 -24.19
CA ALA A 20 22.88 6.05 -22.80
C ALA A 20 22.08 7.30 -22.36
N LEU A 21 21.94 8.30 -23.25
CA LEU A 21 21.13 9.50 -22.98
C LEU A 21 19.63 9.14 -22.89
N GLU A 22 19.16 8.28 -23.79
CA GLU A 22 17.76 7.81 -23.77
C GLU A 22 17.43 7.00 -22.51
N GLN A 23 18.33 6.09 -22.12
CA GLN A 23 18.21 5.34 -20.87
C GLN A 23 18.26 6.24 -19.64
N ALA A 24 19.14 7.23 -19.61
CA ALA A 24 19.21 8.22 -18.52
C ALA A 24 17.94 9.08 -18.46
N ALA A 25 17.41 9.52 -19.60
CA ALA A 25 16.17 10.31 -19.67
C ALA A 25 14.95 9.51 -19.21
N VAL A 26 14.84 8.24 -19.63
CA VAL A 26 13.77 7.33 -19.19
C VAL A 26 13.89 7.05 -17.69
N GLY A 27 15.09 6.77 -17.19
CA GLY A 27 15.35 6.54 -15.76
C GLY A 27 14.99 7.76 -14.91
N THR A 28 15.43 8.96 -15.31
CA THR A 28 15.11 10.21 -14.60
C THR A 28 13.61 10.49 -14.59
N ARG A 29 12.93 10.28 -15.72
CA ARG A 29 11.48 10.46 -15.83
C ARG A 29 10.72 9.50 -14.91
N GLN A 30 11.13 8.24 -14.84
CA GLN A 30 10.48 7.25 -13.96
C GLN A 30 10.69 7.55 -12.47
N ILE A 31 11.90 8.03 -12.09
CA ILE A 31 12.23 8.38 -10.71
C ILE A 31 11.34 9.52 -10.18
N PHE A 32 10.98 10.49 -11.01
CA PHE A 32 10.17 11.62 -10.58
C PHE A 32 8.67 11.47 -10.86
N LEU A 33 8.30 10.82 -11.96
CA LEU A 33 6.90 10.74 -12.38
C LEU A 33 6.05 9.91 -11.40
N ALA A 34 6.52 8.73 -11.01
CA ALA A 34 5.77 7.85 -10.13
C ALA A 34 5.53 8.46 -8.73
N PRO A 35 6.56 9.00 -8.03
CA PRO A 35 6.34 9.69 -6.77
C PRO A 35 5.45 10.93 -6.89
N SER A 36 5.54 11.67 -8.00
CA SER A 36 4.70 12.86 -8.22
C SER A 36 3.22 12.50 -8.39
N ILE A 37 2.93 11.43 -9.13
CA ILE A 37 1.55 10.92 -9.28
C ILE A 37 1.03 10.43 -7.92
N GLY A 38 1.84 9.68 -7.17
CA GLY A 38 1.48 9.22 -5.82
C GLY A 38 1.22 10.39 -4.87
N PHE A 39 2.06 11.40 -4.87
CA PHE A 39 1.87 12.59 -4.06
C PHE A 39 0.60 13.37 -4.47
N ALA A 40 0.38 13.55 -5.79
CA ALA A 40 -0.83 14.19 -6.29
C ALA A 40 -2.10 13.44 -5.86
N PHE A 41 -2.08 12.10 -5.88
CA PHE A 41 -3.20 11.28 -5.40
C PHE A 41 -3.49 11.51 -3.92
N ILE A 42 -2.48 11.56 -3.07
CA ILE A 42 -2.62 11.83 -1.63
C ILE A 42 -3.21 13.23 -1.39
N VAL A 43 -2.71 14.24 -2.11
CA VAL A 43 -3.22 15.61 -2.01
C VAL A 43 -4.69 15.68 -2.47
N VAL A 44 -5.03 15.05 -3.59
CA VAL A 44 -6.40 15.01 -4.11
C VAL A 44 -7.34 14.31 -3.12
N ALA A 45 -6.94 13.22 -2.48
CA ALA A 45 -7.74 12.55 -1.47
C ALA A 45 -8.02 13.48 -0.26
N GLY A 46 -7.00 14.18 0.23
CA GLY A 46 -7.16 15.18 1.29
C GLY A 46 -8.07 16.34 0.88
N LEU A 47 -7.92 16.86 -0.34
CA LEU A 47 -8.76 17.94 -0.86
C LEU A 47 -10.22 17.50 -1.04
N ILE A 48 -10.48 16.34 -1.59
CA ILE A 48 -11.83 15.78 -1.70
C ILE A 48 -12.46 15.68 -0.32
N THR A 49 -11.75 15.12 0.65
CA THR A 49 -12.24 15.01 2.02
C THR A 49 -12.57 16.40 2.59
N SER A 50 -11.69 17.39 2.39
CA SER A 50 -11.92 18.76 2.89
C SER A 50 -13.14 19.44 2.26
N ILE A 51 -13.48 19.14 1.02
CA ILE A 51 -14.68 19.65 0.34
C ILE A 51 -15.95 19.10 1.00
N PHE A 52 -15.96 17.81 1.36
CA PHE A 52 -17.14 17.18 1.95
C PHE A 52 -17.38 17.55 3.42
N ILE A 53 -16.31 17.69 4.22
CA ILE A 53 -16.43 17.92 5.67
C ILE A 53 -16.16 19.37 6.09
N GLY A 54 -15.62 20.21 5.17
CA GLY A 54 -15.23 21.59 5.45
C GLY A 54 -13.93 21.72 6.24
N TRP A 55 -13.44 22.96 6.32
CA TRP A 55 -12.20 23.29 7.02
C TRP A 55 -12.51 23.75 8.44
N SER A 56 -12.15 22.94 9.44
CA SER A 56 -12.14 23.30 10.87
C SER A 56 -10.97 22.61 11.55
N SER A 57 -10.60 23.06 12.74
CA SER A 57 -9.51 22.42 13.51
C SER A 57 -9.78 20.96 13.83
N GLU A 58 -11.04 20.60 14.08
CA GLU A 58 -11.48 19.22 14.33
C GLU A 58 -11.41 18.35 13.08
N ASN A 59 -11.76 18.93 11.93
CA ASN A 59 -11.76 18.22 10.64
C ASN A 59 -10.36 18.00 10.06
N LEU A 60 -9.35 18.76 10.49
CA LEU A 60 -7.97 18.56 10.05
C LEU A 60 -7.44 17.15 10.35
N ILE A 61 -7.85 16.55 11.46
CA ILE A 61 -7.48 15.18 11.81
C ILE A 61 -8.06 14.20 10.79
N ILE A 62 -9.32 14.39 10.38
CA ILE A 62 -9.99 13.52 9.41
C ILE A 62 -9.36 13.70 8.03
N ILE A 63 -9.02 14.93 7.62
CA ILE A 63 -8.35 15.22 6.35
C ILE A 63 -6.96 14.56 6.34
N ALA A 64 -6.21 14.67 7.43
CA ALA A 64 -4.91 14.03 7.56
C ALA A 64 -5.02 12.49 7.56
N ALA A 65 -6.01 11.93 8.24
CA ALA A 65 -6.29 10.50 8.21
C ALA A 65 -6.62 10.00 6.79
N ALA A 66 -7.42 10.76 6.04
CA ALA A 66 -7.73 10.45 4.64
C ALA A 66 -6.47 10.48 3.74
N ALA A 67 -5.59 11.47 3.94
CA ALA A 67 -4.33 11.56 3.21
C ALA A 67 -3.39 10.37 3.53
N ILE A 68 -3.29 9.98 4.81
CA ILE A 68 -2.50 8.80 5.21
C ILE A 68 -3.16 7.51 4.71
N GLY A 69 -4.50 7.43 4.72
CA GLY A 69 -5.24 6.32 4.12
C GLY A 69 -4.96 6.18 2.62
N ALA A 70 -4.91 7.29 1.89
CA ALA A 70 -4.51 7.31 0.48
C ALA A 70 -3.06 6.85 0.29
N TYR A 71 -2.13 7.28 1.16
CA TYR A 71 -0.75 6.80 1.15
C TYR A 71 -0.69 5.29 1.42
N MET A 72 -1.45 4.78 2.38
CA MET A 72 -1.55 3.35 2.64
C MET A 72 -2.11 2.58 1.44
N ALA A 73 -3.17 3.09 0.80
CA ALA A 73 -3.77 2.49 -0.40
C ALA A 73 -2.76 2.35 -1.56
N LEU A 74 -1.92 3.37 -1.78
CA LEU A 74 -0.83 3.30 -2.76
C LEU A 74 0.17 2.18 -2.44
N ASN A 75 0.54 2.05 -1.16
CA ASN A 75 1.49 1.02 -0.72
C ASN A 75 0.89 -0.39 -0.82
N ILE A 76 -0.39 -0.55 -0.48
CA ILE A 76 -1.14 -1.81 -0.68
C ILE A 76 -1.14 -2.17 -2.16
N GLY A 77 -1.53 -1.25 -3.03
CA GLY A 77 -1.54 -1.47 -4.48
C GLY A 77 -0.17 -1.86 -5.03
N ALA A 78 0.90 -1.21 -4.57
CA ALA A 78 2.25 -1.52 -5.03
C ALA A 78 2.77 -2.88 -4.55
N ASN A 79 2.39 -3.35 -3.36
CA ASN A 79 2.86 -4.61 -2.78
C ASN A 79 1.91 -5.77 -3.09
N ASP A 80 0.63 -5.67 -2.73
CA ASP A 80 -0.34 -6.77 -2.84
C ASP A 80 -0.69 -7.10 -4.30
N VAL A 81 -0.90 -6.09 -5.15
CA VAL A 81 -1.22 -6.35 -6.56
C VAL A 81 -0.08 -7.11 -7.24
N ALA A 82 1.19 -6.72 -6.96
CA ALA A 82 2.34 -7.43 -7.50
C ALA A 82 2.38 -8.90 -7.03
N ASN A 83 2.05 -9.17 -5.77
CA ASN A 83 2.02 -10.52 -5.20
C ASN A 83 0.88 -11.37 -5.80
N ASN A 84 -0.29 -10.77 -6.00
CA ASN A 84 -1.48 -11.49 -6.49
C ASN A 84 -1.43 -11.77 -8.00
N VAL A 85 -1.03 -10.80 -8.82
CA VAL A 85 -1.04 -10.95 -10.28
C VAL A 85 0.31 -11.38 -10.87
N GLY A 86 1.40 -11.20 -10.11
CA GLY A 86 2.76 -11.51 -10.54
C GLY A 86 2.93 -12.92 -11.12
N PRO A 87 2.46 -13.99 -10.45
CA PRO A 87 2.55 -15.34 -10.98
C PRO A 87 1.83 -15.53 -12.32
N ALA A 88 0.64 -14.94 -12.49
CA ALA A 88 -0.14 -15.04 -13.74
C ALA A 88 0.53 -14.30 -14.91
N VAL A 89 1.12 -13.15 -14.64
CA VAL A 89 1.89 -12.37 -15.62
C VAL A 89 3.20 -13.08 -15.94
N GLY A 90 3.90 -13.59 -14.93
CA GLY A 90 5.15 -14.33 -15.09
C GLY A 90 4.98 -15.64 -15.89
N ALA A 91 3.83 -16.30 -15.75
CA ALA A 91 3.46 -17.48 -16.56
C ALA A 91 2.92 -17.13 -17.95
N ASN A 92 2.89 -15.86 -18.34
CA ASN A 92 2.28 -15.37 -19.59
C ASN A 92 0.77 -15.72 -19.74
N ALA A 93 0.07 -15.99 -18.62
CA ALA A 93 -1.37 -16.23 -18.63
C ALA A 93 -2.18 -14.93 -18.79
N LEU A 94 -1.61 -13.81 -18.30
CA LEU A 94 -2.19 -12.46 -18.41
C LEU A 94 -1.12 -11.47 -18.87
N THR A 95 -1.56 -10.46 -19.63
CA THR A 95 -0.72 -9.29 -19.88
C THR A 95 -0.67 -8.41 -18.62
N MET A 96 0.41 -7.67 -18.40
CA MET A 96 0.53 -6.75 -17.26
C MET A 96 -0.65 -5.77 -17.18
N VAL A 97 -1.02 -5.17 -18.32
CA VAL A 97 -2.13 -4.21 -18.39
C VAL A 97 -3.46 -4.88 -18.04
N GLY A 98 -3.72 -6.06 -18.59
CA GLY A 98 -4.94 -6.83 -18.27
C GLY A 98 -5.03 -7.20 -16.79
N ALA A 99 -3.91 -7.65 -16.21
CA ALA A 99 -3.82 -7.98 -14.80
C ALA A 99 -4.10 -6.77 -13.89
N LEU A 100 -3.54 -5.61 -14.21
CA LEU A 100 -3.77 -4.36 -13.46
C LEU A 100 -5.22 -3.89 -13.55
N ILE A 101 -5.86 -4.00 -14.72
CA ILE A 101 -7.29 -3.65 -14.89
C ILE A 101 -8.16 -4.58 -14.04
N ILE A 102 -7.91 -5.89 -14.11
CA ILE A 102 -8.65 -6.88 -13.31
C ILE A 102 -8.48 -6.57 -11.82
N ALA A 103 -7.25 -6.36 -11.34
CA ALA A 103 -6.99 -6.02 -9.95
C ALA A 103 -7.75 -4.76 -9.53
N ALA A 104 -7.64 -3.67 -10.31
CA ALA A 104 -8.32 -2.41 -10.00
C ALA A 104 -9.84 -2.56 -9.89
N VAL A 105 -10.48 -3.30 -10.80
CA VAL A 105 -11.93 -3.52 -10.79
C VAL A 105 -12.34 -4.36 -9.57
N PHE A 106 -11.69 -5.50 -9.33
CA PHE A 106 -12.10 -6.42 -8.27
C PHE A 106 -11.73 -5.92 -6.88
N GLU A 107 -10.61 -5.22 -6.70
CA GLU A 107 -10.25 -4.59 -5.43
C GLU A 107 -11.22 -3.45 -5.08
N SER A 108 -11.56 -2.60 -6.06
CA SER A 108 -12.56 -1.55 -5.85
C SER A 108 -13.94 -2.13 -5.52
N ALA A 109 -14.37 -3.15 -6.23
CA ALA A 109 -15.63 -3.83 -5.95
C ALA A 109 -15.62 -4.49 -4.56
N GLY A 110 -14.54 -5.16 -4.19
CA GLY A 110 -14.35 -5.77 -2.86
C GLY A 110 -14.42 -4.74 -1.74
N ALA A 111 -13.74 -3.59 -1.91
CA ALA A 111 -13.78 -2.51 -0.94
C ALA A 111 -15.19 -1.92 -0.76
N LEU A 112 -15.96 -1.79 -1.84
CA LEU A 112 -17.33 -1.27 -1.78
C LEU A 112 -18.31 -2.28 -1.17
N LEU A 113 -18.15 -3.58 -1.44
CA LEU A 113 -19.09 -4.62 -1.00
C LEU A 113 -18.80 -5.12 0.42
N ALA A 114 -17.53 -5.27 0.79
CA ALA A 114 -17.11 -5.90 2.05
C ALA A 114 -16.26 -4.98 2.95
N GLY A 115 -15.92 -3.77 2.50
CA GLY A 115 -15.03 -2.87 3.25
C GLY A 115 -15.59 -2.47 4.61
N GLY A 116 -16.90 -2.36 4.76
CA GLY A 116 -17.55 -2.04 6.04
C GLY A 116 -17.25 -3.07 7.13
N ASP A 117 -17.31 -4.36 6.81
CA ASP A 117 -17.03 -5.46 7.76
C ASP A 117 -15.55 -5.48 8.16
N VAL A 118 -14.66 -5.23 7.20
CA VAL A 118 -13.22 -5.12 7.46
C VAL A 118 -12.92 -3.94 8.38
N VAL A 119 -13.49 -2.77 8.10
CA VAL A 119 -13.35 -1.58 8.95
C VAL A 119 -13.87 -1.84 10.37
N GLY A 120 -15.03 -2.49 10.49
CA GLY A 120 -15.60 -2.89 11.78
C GLY A 120 -14.67 -3.81 12.58
N THR A 121 -14.06 -4.78 11.92
CA THR A 121 -13.11 -5.72 12.53
C THR A 121 -11.84 -5.00 13.01
N ILE A 122 -11.27 -4.12 12.20
CA ILE A 122 -10.05 -3.41 12.54
C ILE A 122 -10.28 -2.38 13.63
N SER A 123 -11.37 -1.59 13.55
CA SER A 123 -11.63 -0.48 14.47
C SER A 123 -12.13 -0.89 15.86
N LYS A 124 -12.81 -2.04 15.97
CA LYS A 124 -13.45 -2.49 17.21
C LYS A 124 -13.10 -3.92 17.61
N GLY A 125 -12.51 -4.69 16.71
CA GLY A 125 -12.26 -6.12 16.94
C GLY A 125 -10.88 -6.42 17.50
N ILE A 126 -9.89 -5.56 17.28
CA ILE A 126 -8.50 -5.77 17.67
C ILE A 126 -8.21 -5.17 19.03
N ILE A 127 -8.68 -3.95 19.26
CA ILE A 127 -8.54 -3.20 20.54
C ILE A 127 -9.93 -2.93 21.08
N ASP A 128 -10.10 -3.15 22.38
CA ASP A 128 -11.30 -2.75 23.08
C ASP A 128 -11.20 -1.27 23.47
N PRO A 129 -12.04 -0.39 22.89
CA PRO A 129 -11.99 1.04 23.16
C PRO A 129 -12.28 1.40 24.63
N SER A 130 -12.91 0.50 25.40
CA SER A 130 -13.23 0.75 26.82
C SER A 130 -12.00 0.84 27.72
N TYR A 131 -10.86 0.28 27.28
CA TYR A 131 -9.59 0.40 27.99
C TYR A 131 -8.85 1.71 27.72
N VAL A 132 -9.32 2.51 26.75
CA VAL A 132 -8.70 3.80 26.43
C VAL A 132 -9.45 4.90 27.18
N SER A 133 -8.76 5.60 28.07
CA SER A 133 -9.36 6.58 29.00
C SER A 133 -10.00 7.78 28.28
N GLU A 134 -9.46 8.15 27.12
CA GLU A 134 -9.91 9.34 26.38
C GLU A 134 -10.08 9.03 24.90
N PRO A 135 -11.19 9.47 24.27
CA PRO A 135 -11.42 9.27 22.83
C PRO A 135 -10.29 9.83 21.95
N ALA A 136 -9.68 10.94 22.37
CA ALA A 136 -8.57 11.55 21.65
C ALA A 136 -7.35 10.61 21.57
N VAL A 137 -7.02 9.93 22.65
CA VAL A 137 -5.92 8.95 22.71
C VAL A 137 -6.17 7.81 21.74
N PHE A 138 -7.43 7.32 21.67
CA PHE A 138 -7.81 6.28 20.72
C PHE A 138 -7.64 6.72 19.25
N ILE A 139 -8.07 7.94 18.93
CA ILE A 139 -7.93 8.51 17.59
C ILE A 139 -6.44 8.59 17.19
N TRP A 140 -5.59 9.11 18.09
CA TRP A 140 -4.16 9.20 17.82
C TRP A 140 -3.47 7.83 17.73
N ALA A 141 -3.92 6.85 18.53
CA ALA A 141 -3.43 5.48 18.43
C ALA A 141 -3.78 4.85 17.05
N MET A 142 -5.02 5.04 16.59
CA MET A 142 -5.42 4.54 15.26
C MET A 142 -4.68 5.26 14.12
N PHE A 143 -4.41 6.55 14.28
CA PHE A 143 -3.61 7.33 13.35
C PHE A 143 -2.16 6.80 13.28
N ALA A 144 -1.55 6.55 14.43
CA ALA A 144 -0.21 5.96 14.53
C ALA A 144 -0.16 4.54 13.94
N ALA A 145 -1.21 3.74 14.18
CA ALA A 145 -1.35 2.40 13.60
C ALA A 145 -1.36 2.43 12.07
N LEU A 146 -2.19 3.30 11.48
CA LEU A 146 -2.29 3.45 10.03
C LEU A 146 -0.97 3.92 9.42
N LEU A 147 -0.34 4.91 10.03
CA LEU A 147 0.93 5.48 9.57
C LEU A 147 2.06 4.45 9.66
N SER A 148 2.18 3.74 10.78
CA SER A 148 3.22 2.72 10.97
C SER A 148 3.07 1.55 10.00
N ALA A 149 1.84 1.09 9.76
CA ALA A 149 1.55 0.06 8.77
C ALA A 149 1.90 0.53 7.35
N ALA A 150 1.55 1.77 6.99
CA ALA A 150 1.86 2.35 5.69
C ALA A 150 3.38 2.47 5.46
N ILE A 151 4.12 2.95 6.46
CA ILE A 151 5.59 3.05 6.39
C ILE A 151 6.21 1.65 6.27
N TRP A 152 5.72 0.66 7.02
CA TRP A 152 6.21 -0.70 6.96
C TRP A 152 6.02 -1.33 5.57
N VAL A 153 4.82 -1.22 5.00
CA VAL A 153 4.55 -1.74 3.64
C VAL A 153 5.35 -0.99 2.58
N ASN A 154 5.53 0.33 2.74
CA ASN A 154 6.40 1.11 1.85
C ASN A 154 7.85 0.64 1.90
N LEU A 155 8.40 0.44 3.09
CA LEU A 155 9.76 -0.08 3.28
C LEU A 155 9.91 -1.48 2.65
N ALA A 156 8.95 -2.36 2.91
CA ALA A 156 8.93 -3.70 2.32
C ALA A 156 8.91 -3.66 0.79
N THR A 157 8.07 -2.79 0.22
CA THR A 157 8.00 -2.60 -1.23
C THR A 157 9.32 -2.07 -1.80
N TRP A 158 9.94 -1.12 -1.10
CA TRP A 158 11.21 -0.53 -1.52
C TRP A 158 12.36 -1.55 -1.57
N ILE A 159 12.42 -2.47 -0.60
CA ILE A 159 13.42 -3.55 -0.59
C ILE A 159 12.99 -4.79 -1.41
N GLY A 160 11.82 -4.76 -2.05
CA GLY A 160 11.29 -5.87 -2.85
C GLY A 160 10.81 -7.08 -2.04
N ALA A 161 10.46 -6.87 -0.76
CA ALA A 161 9.96 -7.93 0.10
C ALA A 161 8.43 -8.05 -0.01
N PRO A 162 7.89 -9.24 -0.36
CA PRO A 162 6.46 -9.49 -0.30
C PRO A 162 6.02 -9.60 1.16
N VAL A 163 5.07 -8.77 1.57
CA VAL A 163 4.51 -8.78 2.94
C VAL A 163 2.98 -8.84 2.89
N SER A 164 2.38 -9.40 3.94
CA SER A 164 0.94 -9.33 4.10
C SER A 164 0.54 -7.94 4.62
N THR A 165 -0.19 -7.19 3.84
CA THR A 165 -0.70 -5.87 4.22
C THR A 165 -1.71 -5.96 5.35
N THR A 166 -2.55 -7.02 5.36
CA THR A 166 -3.49 -7.30 6.47
C THR A 166 -2.74 -7.50 7.79
N HIS A 167 -1.69 -8.32 7.81
CA HIS A 167 -0.89 -8.53 9.02
C HIS A 167 -0.17 -7.24 9.45
N SER A 168 0.27 -6.42 8.49
CA SER A 168 0.90 -5.13 8.77
C SER A 168 -0.08 -4.17 9.48
N VAL A 169 -1.33 -4.10 9.01
CA VAL A 169 -2.38 -3.27 9.63
C VAL A 169 -2.74 -3.81 11.01
N VAL A 170 -2.97 -5.11 11.14
CA VAL A 170 -3.28 -5.76 12.44
C VAL A 170 -2.17 -5.52 13.45
N GLY A 171 -0.90 -5.70 13.03
CA GLY A 171 0.27 -5.43 13.87
C GLY A 171 0.40 -3.97 14.26
N GLY A 172 0.13 -3.05 13.34
CA GLY A 172 0.10 -1.61 13.60
C GLY A 172 -0.96 -1.22 14.65
N VAL A 173 -2.19 -1.72 14.48
CA VAL A 173 -3.29 -1.47 15.43
C VAL A 173 -3.00 -2.09 16.80
N MET A 174 -2.52 -3.34 16.84
CA MET A 174 -2.12 -4.01 18.07
C MET A 174 -1.02 -3.22 18.80
N GLY A 175 0.05 -2.85 18.09
CA GLY A 175 1.16 -2.11 18.68
C GLY A 175 0.75 -0.73 19.20
N ALA A 176 -0.04 0.02 18.45
CA ALA A 176 -0.57 1.31 18.89
C ALA A 176 -1.50 1.18 20.09
N GLY A 177 -2.34 0.15 20.11
CA GLY A 177 -3.22 -0.13 21.25
C GLY A 177 -2.48 -0.51 22.52
N ILE A 178 -1.45 -1.35 22.42
CA ILE A 178 -0.58 -1.68 23.55
C ILE A 178 0.09 -0.43 24.11
N ALA A 179 0.57 0.45 23.23
CA ALA A 179 1.21 1.71 23.64
C ALA A 179 0.22 2.67 24.31
N ALA A 180 -1.05 2.70 23.87
CA ALA A 180 -2.06 3.61 24.39
C ALA A 180 -2.77 3.11 25.67
N ALA A 181 -2.99 1.80 25.80
CA ALA A 181 -3.84 1.24 26.86
C ALA A 181 -3.31 -0.06 27.48
N GLY A 182 -2.11 -0.51 27.09
CA GLY A 182 -1.49 -1.72 27.61
C GLY A 182 -1.96 -3.01 26.95
N MET A 183 -1.35 -4.11 27.36
CA MET A 183 -1.57 -5.45 26.77
C MET A 183 -2.99 -5.98 27.00
N SER A 184 -3.67 -5.54 28.06
CA SER A 184 -5.04 -5.95 28.40
C SER A 184 -6.10 -5.40 27.46
N ALA A 185 -5.81 -4.33 26.73
CA ALA A 185 -6.70 -3.74 25.76
C ALA A 185 -6.80 -4.55 24.45
N VAL A 186 -5.86 -5.48 24.23
CA VAL A 186 -5.78 -6.28 23.02
C VAL A 186 -6.67 -7.51 23.09
N ASN A 187 -7.50 -7.70 22.07
CA ASN A 187 -8.31 -8.91 21.91
C ASN A 187 -7.48 -10.05 21.34
N TRP A 188 -6.72 -10.74 22.21
CA TRP A 188 -5.82 -11.82 21.83
C TRP A 188 -6.49 -12.96 21.06
N PRO A 189 -7.70 -13.45 21.44
CA PRO A 189 -8.40 -14.46 20.67
C PRO A 189 -8.67 -14.02 19.22
N LYS A 190 -9.04 -12.76 19.02
CA LYS A 190 -9.27 -12.21 17.68
C LYS A 190 -7.99 -12.09 16.89
N ILE A 191 -6.90 -11.67 17.52
CA ILE A 191 -5.56 -11.62 16.91
C ILE A 191 -5.14 -13.02 16.48
N CYS A 192 -5.23 -14.02 17.36
CA CYS A 192 -4.90 -15.40 17.00
C CYS A 192 -5.70 -15.90 15.80
N LEU A 193 -7.01 -15.61 15.76
CA LEU A 193 -7.86 -15.98 14.64
C LEU A 193 -7.43 -15.31 13.32
N LEU A 194 -7.05 -14.04 13.36
CA LEU A 194 -6.60 -13.30 12.16
C LEU A 194 -5.25 -13.82 11.63
N TYR A 195 -4.35 -14.25 12.53
CA TYR A 195 -3.03 -14.78 12.16
C TYR A 195 -3.06 -16.27 11.82
N THR A 196 -4.02 -17.02 12.33
CA THR A 196 -4.17 -18.46 12.10
C THR A 196 -5.36 -18.78 11.20
N SER A 197 -5.61 -17.97 10.18
CA SER A 197 -6.65 -18.26 9.18
C SER A 197 -6.52 -19.72 8.72
N PRO A 198 -7.58 -20.53 8.82
CA PRO A 198 -7.51 -21.94 8.47
C PRO A 198 -7.10 -22.09 7.01
N SER A 199 -6.05 -22.87 6.79
CA SER A 199 -5.64 -23.28 5.44
C SER A 199 -6.81 -23.98 4.76
N PRO A 200 -6.99 -23.81 3.43
CA PRO A 200 -7.96 -24.64 2.69
C PRO A 200 -7.80 -26.15 2.91
N ARG A 201 -6.61 -26.59 3.35
CA ARG A 201 -6.30 -27.99 3.71
C ARG A 201 -6.93 -28.42 5.04
N ASP A 202 -7.27 -27.49 5.92
CA ASP A 202 -7.81 -27.79 7.25
C ASP A 202 -9.34 -27.94 7.24
N ARG A 203 -9.96 -27.84 6.05
CA ARG A 203 -11.38 -28.01 5.80
C ARG A 203 -11.73 -29.36 5.18
N GLY A 204 -10.87 -30.36 5.39
CA GLY A 204 -11.12 -31.75 4.98
C GLY A 204 -12.09 -32.48 5.90
#